data_9ccfe98702dcd88c3e615dd18dee1a33
#
_entry.id   9ccfe98702dcd88c3e615dd18dee1a33
#
_cell.length_a   1.000
_cell.length_b   1.000
_cell.length_c   1.000
_cell.angle_alpha   90.00
_cell.angle_beta   90.00
_cell.angle_gamma   90.00
#
_symmetry.space_group_name_H-M   'P 1'
#
loop_
_entity.id
_entity.type
_entity.pdbx_description
1 polymer ?
#
loop_
_entity_poly.entity_id
_entity_poly.type
_entity_poly.pdbx_seq_one_letter_code
_entity_poly.pdbx_strand_id
1 'polypeptide(L)'
;MKKLFYLFLLLPFLSYSQIIVTSSNLPNIGDTVITAEDFGNYLPGPSGANQNWNFANAAGMPDMLLGFIDPLTTPYQASFPSSNICAQVDSATYYYLTSSVNGLAAVGYVDAGMVYPYNKMLLPTPLNYLDTITHTQIIFQWDTLLAPPLPASLVIGMFGPYIIDSVKSIYGNTDKYIVDGWGQVQLSNGTFDALRVFETSFEFDNTLFKITDTITGLSQWIQDPNNSGSISWNESRYSWRTNDSTITWSLAEIETDSAGNPYGDIVYYLGNSLNSIVVSPPMVDLDKLADVSCNGFSDGFIMLDVFGTAFPFTFSWTGPNGFTATSQDIFNLVVGIYIVTVTDANGNSTVETYVVSEPPPLTASISQSVLDLIVTVSGGISPYNYTWNTGDTLSTITPLTNGIYSCDVKDKVGCIINVVFTVTSVPTSILEFNLERKLLKITNILGKEIKVNRNELLFYIYDDDTVEKKIIIE
;
A
#
# COMPACT_ATOMS: atom_id res chain seq x y z
N MET A 1 38.26 76.45 -1.55
CA MET A 1 38.66 75.10 -1.99
C MET A 1 38.46 74.18 -0.83
N LYS A 2 37.30 73.50 -0.77
CA LYS A 2 36.99 72.49 0.26
C LYS A 2 37.41 71.18 -0.29
N LYS A 3 38.42 70.53 0.35
CA LYS A 3 38.83 69.14 0.06
C LYS A 3 37.85 68.22 0.77
N LEU A 4 37.08 67.50 -0.01
CA LEU A 4 36.20 66.42 0.46
C LEU A 4 37.07 65.18 0.63
N PHE A 5 37.26 64.73 1.90
CA PHE A 5 37.89 63.46 2.23
C PHE A 5 36.80 62.38 2.07
N TYR A 6 36.96 61.52 1.07
CA TYR A 6 36.23 60.27 1.01
C TYR A 6 36.91 59.25 1.93
N LEU A 7 36.28 59.05 3.08
CA LEU A 7 36.62 57.95 3.96
C LEU A 7 36.04 56.67 3.34
N PHE A 8 36.88 55.91 2.63
CA PHE A 8 36.53 54.53 2.27
C PHE A 8 36.53 53.72 3.55
N LEU A 9 35.33 53.40 4.10
CA LEU A 9 35.16 52.35 5.08
C LEU A 9 35.43 51.04 4.39
N LEU A 10 36.68 50.52 4.55
CA LEU A 10 37.02 49.15 4.34
C LEU A 10 36.29 48.32 5.41
N LEU A 11 35.01 48.01 5.16
CA LEU A 11 34.39 46.84 5.82
C LEU A 11 35.19 45.64 5.40
N PRO A 12 35.74 44.85 6.33
CA PRO A 12 36.25 43.54 5.96
C PRO A 12 35.10 42.78 5.36
N PHE A 13 35.09 42.59 4.05
CA PHE A 13 34.31 41.49 3.47
C PHE A 13 34.94 40.25 4.05
N LEU A 14 34.32 39.75 5.15
CA LEU A 14 34.44 38.36 5.53
C LEU A 14 33.87 37.60 4.33
N SER A 15 34.76 37.22 3.41
CA SER A 15 34.44 36.25 2.39
C SER A 15 34.26 34.92 3.15
N TYR A 16 33.09 34.67 3.62
CA TYR A 16 32.72 33.30 3.98
C TYR A 16 32.86 32.49 2.70
N SER A 17 33.81 31.57 2.72
CA SER A 17 34.03 30.62 1.63
C SER A 17 32.68 29.89 1.43
N GLN A 18 32.07 30.10 0.27
CA GLN A 18 30.86 29.41 -0.09
C GLN A 18 31.14 27.89 -0.05
N ILE A 19 30.29 27.15 0.61
CA ILE A 19 30.41 25.69 0.66
C ILE A 19 30.15 25.15 -0.75
N ILE A 20 30.98 24.21 -1.19
CA ILE A 20 30.83 23.50 -2.46
C ILE A 20 30.88 22.01 -2.16
N VAL A 21 29.82 21.31 -2.50
CA VAL A 21 29.78 19.84 -2.44
C VAL A 21 30.26 19.32 -3.78
N THR A 22 31.32 18.50 -3.76
CA THR A 22 31.98 17.96 -4.94
C THR A 22 31.96 16.43 -4.95
N SER A 23 32.48 15.80 -5.99
CA SER A 23 32.57 14.34 -6.06
C SER A 23 33.49 13.73 -4.97
N SER A 24 34.34 14.52 -4.29
CA SER A 24 35.09 14.05 -3.14
C SER A 24 34.24 13.84 -1.88
N ASN A 25 33.00 14.30 -1.89
CA ASN A 25 32.02 14.13 -0.83
C ASN A 25 31.02 12.98 -1.12
N LEU A 26 31.27 12.21 -2.18
CA LEU A 26 30.50 11.01 -2.50
C LEU A 26 31.04 9.79 -1.79
N PRO A 27 30.21 8.76 -1.52
CA PRO A 27 30.67 7.53 -0.88
C PRO A 27 31.77 6.81 -1.65
N ASN A 28 32.72 6.20 -0.93
CA ASN A 28 33.75 5.33 -1.44
C ASN A 28 33.57 3.92 -0.89
N ILE A 29 34.17 2.93 -1.55
CA ILE A 29 34.23 1.56 -1.03
C ILE A 29 34.91 1.55 0.32
N GLY A 30 34.29 0.98 1.31
CA GLY A 30 34.72 0.92 2.71
C GLY A 30 34.08 1.97 3.62
N ASP A 31 33.41 2.96 3.07
CA ASP A 31 32.65 3.93 3.87
C ASP A 31 31.46 3.26 4.54
N THR A 32 31.09 3.81 5.69
CA THR A 32 29.89 3.41 6.43
C THR A 32 29.15 4.66 6.87
N VAL A 33 27.84 4.66 6.76
CA VAL A 33 26.96 5.75 7.19
C VAL A 33 25.89 5.18 8.08
N ILE A 34 25.68 5.82 9.23
CA ILE A 34 24.64 5.47 10.17
C ILE A 34 23.70 6.66 10.28
N THR A 35 22.41 6.42 10.02
CA THR A 35 21.36 7.40 10.17
C THR A 35 20.43 7.05 11.31
N ALA A 36 19.69 8.03 11.81
CA ALA A 36 18.59 7.83 12.74
C ALA A 36 17.36 8.58 12.22
N GLU A 37 16.20 8.06 12.52
CA GLU A 37 14.92 8.69 12.25
C GLU A 37 14.25 9.15 13.55
N ASP A 38 13.67 10.35 13.53
CA ASP A 38 12.90 10.92 14.64
C ASP A 38 11.57 11.45 14.10
N PHE A 39 10.47 10.93 14.63
CA PHE A 39 9.09 11.25 14.27
C PHE A 39 8.57 12.52 14.96
N GLY A 40 9.43 13.51 15.14
CA GLY A 40 9.07 14.83 15.65
C GLY A 40 8.39 15.72 14.61
N ASN A 41 8.12 16.97 15.00
CA ASN A 41 7.61 17.99 14.07
C ASN A 41 8.75 18.89 13.61
N TYR A 42 9.62 18.38 12.76
CA TYR A 42 10.77 19.12 12.24
C TYR A 42 10.39 19.95 11.02
N LEU A 43 10.90 21.17 10.98
CA LEU A 43 10.69 22.10 9.89
C LEU A 43 12.01 22.34 9.16
N PRO A 44 12.01 22.42 7.82
CA PRO A 44 13.22 22.66 7.05
C PRO A 44 13.82 24.07 7.27
N GLY A 45 13.14 24.94 8.02
CA GLY A 45 13.61 26.27 8.32
C GLY A 45 13.68 27.19 7.09
N PRO A 46 14.23 28.40 7.24
CA PRO A 46 14.29 29.37 6.15
C PRO A 46 15.36 29.02 5.10
N SER A 47 15.12 29.48 3.86
CA SER A 47 16.12 29.52 2.79
C SER A 47 17.07 30.71 2.95
N GLY A 48 18.14 30.76 2.17
CA GLY A 48 19.06 31.89 2.12
C GLY A 48 20.45 31.60 2.66
N ALA A 49 21.25 32.65 2.71
CA ALA A 49 22.63 32.59 3.17
C ALA A 49 22.75 32.69 4.70
N ASN A 50 23.82 32.10 5.25
CA ASN A 50 24.16 32.17 6.67
C ASN A 50 23.05 31.69 7.60
N GLN A 51 22.37 30.61 7.23
CA GLN A 51 21.32 30.02 8.04
C GLN A 51 21.88 29.19 9.19
N ASN A 52 21.05 28.94 10.21
CA ASN A 52 21.35 28.02 11.28
C ASN A 52 20.14 27.09 11.45
N TRP A 53 20.30 25.84 11.05
CA TRP A 53 19.29 24.80 11.19
C TRP A 53 19.64 23.94 12.38
N ASN A 54 18.78 23.90 13.38
CA ASN A 54 19.06 23.24 14.64
C ASN A 54 18.18 21.99 14.82
N PHE A 55 18.81 20.84 14.67
CA PHE A 55 18.23 19.51 14.91
C PHE A 55 18.93 18.79 16.07
N ALA A 56 19.64 19.54 16.94
CA ALA A 56 20.41 18.94 18.04
C ALA A 56 19.54 18.21 19.08
N ASN A 57 18.25 18.49 19.10
CA ASN A 57 17.26 17.82 19.96
C ASN A 57 16.63 16.59 19.30
N ALA A 58 16.97 16.27 18.05
CA ALA A 58 16.54 15.04 17.44
C ALA A 58 17.11 13.84 18.22
N ALA A 59 16.24 13.02 18.73
CA ALA A 59 16.54 11.90 19.62
C ALA A 59 16.04 10.58 19.03
N GLY A 60 16.06 10.52 17.71
CA GLY A 60 15.64 9.35 16.94
C GLY A 60 16.51 8.14 17.21
N MET A 61 15.99 7.01 16.88
CA MET A 61 16.71 5.74 16.97
C MET A 61 17.49 5.49 15.68
N PRO A 62 18.62 4.76 15.75
CA PRO A 62 19.30 4.32 14.57
C PRO A 62 18.33 3.58 13.65
N ASP A 63 18.17 4.12 12.43
CA ASP A 63 17.24 3.61 11.43
C ASP A 63 17.97 2.73 10.41
N MET A 64 19.07 3.23 9.86
CA MET A 64 19.76 2.55 8.77
C MET A 64 21.28 2.58 8.95
N LEU A 65 21.91 1.44 8.66
CA LEU A 65 23.34 1.31 8.46
C LEU A 65 23.62 1.04 6.97
N LEU A 66 24.25 1.99 6.29
CA LEU A 66 24.72 1.82 4.93
C LEU A 66 26.21 1.46 4.94
N GLY A 67 26.54 0.29 4.44
CA GLY A 67 27.91 -0.09 4.14
C GLY A 67 28.19 0.03 2.64
N PHE A 68 29.19 0.81 2.23
CA PHE A 68 29.56 0.94 0.82
C PHE A 68 30.65 -0.06 0.45
N ILE A 69 30.29 -1.05 -0.37
CA ILE A 69 31.12 -2.20 -0.71
C ILE A 69 31.44 -2.26 -2.21
N ASP A 70 32.42 -3.08 -2.58
CA ASP A 70 32.73 -3.36 -3.98
C ASP A 70 31.58 -4.20 -4.60
N PRO A 71 30.91 -3.72 -5.67
CA PRO A 71 29.86 -4.48 -6.35
C PRO A 71 30.30 -5.88 -6.78
N LEU A 72 31.60 -6.07 -7.11
CA LEU A 72 32.15 -7.37 -7.50
C LEU A 72 32.08 -8.43 -6.39
N THR A 73 31.92 -8.01 -5.14
CA THR A 73 31.79 -8.93 -4.00
C THR A 73 30.35 -9.39 -3.77
N THR A 74 29.39 -8.83 -4.51
CA THR A 74 27.96 -9.11 -4.35
C THR A 74 27.48 -10.16 -5.35
N PRO A 75 26.43 -10.94 -5.03
CA PRO A 75 25.93 -12.00 -5.90
C PRO A 75 25.21 -11.50 -7.17
N TYR A 76 24.84 -10.21 -7.24
CA TYR A 76 23.99 -9.66 -8.31
C TYR A 76 24.69 -8.66 -9.22
N GLN A 77 26.00 -8.50 -9.12
CA GLN A 77 26.80 -7.54 -9.90
C GLN A 77 26.60 -7.71 -11.42
N ALA A 78 26.43 -8.94 -11.90
CA ALA A 78 26.20 -9.22 -13.32
C ALA A 78 24.91 -8.55 -13.87
N SER A 79 23.93 -8.27 -13.03
CA SER A 79 22.72 -7.53 -13.39
C SER A 79 22.93 -6.02 -13.50
N PHE A 80 24.01 -5.51 -12.87
CA PHE A 80 24.34 -4.08 -12.81
C PHE A 80 25.79 -3.81 -13.21
N PRO A 81 26.21 -4.12 -14.46
CA PRO A 81 27.62 -4.08 -14.87
C PRO A 81 28.22 -2.68 -14.89
N SER A 82 27.43 -1.62 -14.90
CA SER A 82 27.88 -0.23 -14.84
C SER A 82 28.13 0.29 -13.44
N SER A 83 27.71 -0.43 -12.39
CA SER A 83 27.93 0.00 -11.02
C SER A 83 29.41 -0.06 -10.64
N ASN A 84 29.89 0.94 -9.91
CA ASN A 84 31.26 0.99 -9.36
C ASN A 84 31.28 1.08 -7.84
N ILE A 85 30.14 1.13 -7.21
CA ILE A 85 29.93 1.09 -5.77
C ILE A 85 28.57 0.44 -5.47
N CYS A 86 28.46 -0.23 -4.35
CA CYS A 86 27.21 -0.84 -3.89
C CYS A 86 26.94 -0.43 -2.45
N ALA A 87 25.77 0.14 -2.17
CA ALA A 87 25.31 0.38 -0.80
C ALA A 87 24.56 -0.86 -0.32
N GLN A 88 25.07 -1.49 0.71
CA GLN A 88 24.44 -2.62 1.39
C GLN A 88 23.71 -2.12 2.63
N VAL A 89 22.41 -2.39 2.71
CA VAL A 89 21.58 -2.05 3.87
C VAL A 89 21.55 -3.21 4.86
N ASP A 90 21.35 -4.43 4.34
CA ASP A 90 21.31 -5.68 5.11
C ASP A 90 21.88 -6.85 4.30
N SER A 91 21.66 -8.07 4.74
CA SER A 91 22.14 -9.27 4.04
C SER A 91 21.43 -9.58 2.72
N ALA A 92 20.28 -8.96 2.44
CA ALA A 92 19.42 -9.25 1.30
C ALA A 92 19.18 -8.03 0.40
N THR A 93 19.44 -6.80 0.90
CA THR A 93 19.12 -5.53 0.24
C THR A 93 20.37 -4.79 -0.19
N TYR A 94 20.49 -4.55 -1.49
CA TYR A 94 21.66 -3.95 -2.14
C TYR A 94 21.22 -2.87 -3.13
N TYR A 95 21.78 -1.66 -3.02
CA TYR A 95 21.63 -0.58 -4.01
C TYR A 95 22.88 -0.47 -4.85
N TYR A 96 22.78 -0.70 -6.15
CA TYR A 96 23.89 -0.61 -7.09
C TYR A 96 23.98 0.80 -7.63
N LEU A 97 25.15 1.42 -7.47
CA LEU A 97 25.36 2.84 -7.71
C LEU A 97 26.53 3.07 -8.68
N THR A 98 26.47 4.23 -9.35
CA THR A 98 27.61 4.81 -10.06
C THR A 98 28.03 6.10 -9.37
N SER A 99 29.28 6.17 -8.94
CA SER A 99 29.90 7.38 -8.39
C SER A 99 30.86 7.95 -9.43
N SER A 100 30.72 9.23 -9.77
CA SER A 100 31.49 9.92 -10.80
C SER A 100 31.67 11.41 -10.47
N VAL A 101 32.42 12.13 -11.29
CA VAL A 101 32.54 13.60 -11.17
C VAL A 101 31.25 14.35 -11.36
N ASN A 102 30.27 13.72 -12.01
CA ASN A 102 28.93 14.31 -12.25
C ASN A 102 27.93 14.00 -11.14
N GLY A 103 28.31 13.16 -10.18
CA GLY A 103 27.44 12.82 -9.05
C GLY A 103 27.33 11.33 -8.76
N LEU A 104 26.39 11.02 -7.88
CA LEU A 104 26.00 9.69 -7.48
C LEU A 104 24.67 9.35 -8.14
N ALA A 105 24.58 8.23 -8.82
CA ALA A 105 23.35 7.74 -9.41
C ALA A 105 23.14 6.27 -9.07
N ALA A 106 21.89 5.89 -8.81
CA ALA A 106 21.50 4.49 -8.68
C ALA A 106 21.25 3.89 -10.07
N VAL A 107 21.69 2.65 -10.27
CA VAL A 107 21.44 1.87 -11.49
C VAL A 107 20.52 0.70 -11.25
N GLY A 108 20.12 0.47 -10.02
CA GLY A 108 19.13 -0.50 -9.60
C GLY A 108 19.35 -0.97 -8.17
N TYR A 109 18.43 -1.79 -7.69
CA TYR A 109 18.52 -2.41 -6.37
C TYR A 109 18.07 -3.86 -6.41
N VAL A 110 18.43 -4.59 -5.36
CA VAL A 110 17.96 -5.95 -5.09
C VAL A 110 17.35 -5.94 -3.71
N ASP A 111 16.22 -6.56 -3.60
CA ASP A 111 15.52 -6.78 -2.35
C ASP A 111 15.02 -8.23 -2.30
N ALA A 112 15.34 -8.94 -1.20
CA ALA A 112 14.98 -10.36 -1.01
C ALA A 112 15.26 -11.25 -2.22
N GLY A 113 16.33 -10.97 -2.98
CA GLY A 113 16.73 -11.71 -4.18
C GLY A 113 16.03 -11.29 -5.47
N MET A 114 15.08 -10.39 -5.42
CA MET A 114 14.44 -9.80 -6.61
C MET A 114 15.27 -8.62 -7.13
N VAL A 115 15.48 -8.59 -8.44
CA VAL A 115 16.33 -7.59 -9.12
C VAL A 115 15.45 -6.51 -9.75
N TYR A 116 15.66 -5.27 -9.38
CA TYR A 116 14.93 -4.10 -9.87
C TYR A 116 15.90 -3.12 -10.56
N PRO A 117 16.08 -3.23 -11.89
CA PRO A 117 16.91 -2.27 -12.62
C PRO A 117 16.17 -0.94 -12.74
N TYR A 118 16.85 0.14 -12.39
CA TYR A 118 16.38 1.49 -12.67
C TYR A 118 17.59 2.43 -12.76
N ASN A 119 17.34 3.67 -13.19
CA ASN A 119 18.40 4.66 -13.24
C ASN A 119 17.85 5.96 -12.65
N LYS A 120 18.45 6.44 -11.56
CA LYS A 120 18.02 7.65 -10.85
C LYS A 120 19.22 8.42 -10.35
N MET A 121 19.31 9.72 -10.66
CA MET A 121 20.28 10.59 -10.03
C MET A 121 19.93 10.76 -8.55
N LEU A 122 20.84 10.43 -7.67
CA LEU A 122 20.66 10.60 -6.22
C LEU A 122 21.25 11.91 -5.73
N LEU A 123 22.42 12.30 -6.26
CA LEU A 123 23.10 13.54 -5.90
C LEU A 123 23.97 14.02 -7.06
N PRO A 124 23.62 15.11 -7.77
CA PRO A 124 24.49 15.72 -8.75
C PRO A 124 25.67 16.44 -8.08
N THR A 125 26.82 16.47 -8.73
CA THR A 125 27.99 17.25 -8.28
C THR A 125 28.61 17.99 -9.45
N PRO A 126 29.25 19.17 -9.24
CA PRO A 126 29.28 19.93 -7.98
C PRO A 126 27.94 20.61 -7.66
N LEU A 127 27.69 20.89 -6.37
CA LEU A 127 26.58 21.71 -5.90
C LEU A 127 27.11 23.00 -5.29
N ASN A 128 26.55 24.13 -5.73
CA ASN A 128 26.83 25.44 -5.17
C ASN A 128 25.52 26.11 -4.75
N TYR A 129 25.62 27.06 -3.85
CA TYR A 129 24.46 27.88 -3.48
C TYR A 129 23.83 28.59 -4.69
N LEU A 130 22.52 28.55 -4.80
CA LEU A 130 21.67 29.01 -5.90
C LEU A 130 21.71 28.14 -7.17
N ASP A 131 22.39 27.01 -7.16
CA ASP A 131 22.28 26.06 -8.27
C ASP A 131 20.84 25.52 -8.38
N THR A 132 20.43 25.33 -9.62
CA THR A 132 19.24 24.55 -9.97
C THR A 132 19.64 23.56 -11.04
N ILE A 133 19.60 22.29 -10.70
CA ILE A 133 19.99 21.19 -11.57
C ILE A 133 18.74 20.36 -11.86
N THR A 134 18.50 20.06 -13.13
CA THR A 134 17.41 19.18 -13.55
C THR A 134 18.01 18.02 -14.32
N HIS A 135 17.65 16.81 -13.95
CA HIS A 135 18.09 15.60 -14.58
C HIS A 135 16.87 14.78 -14.99
N THR A 136 16.70 14.54 -16.29
CA THR A 136 15.62 13.72 -16.83
C THR A 136 16.20 12.45 -17.43
N GLN A 137 15.68 11.30 -17.08
CA GLN A 137 16.14 10.03 -17.60
C GLN A 137 15.00 9.08 -17.91
N ILE A 138 15.22 8.24 -18.92
CA ILE A 138 14.34 7.13 -19.25
C ILE A 138 14.84 5.91 -18.50
N ILE A 139 14.01 5.34 -17.63
CA ILE A 139 14.33 4.17 -16.84
C ILE A 139 14.20 2.92 -17.72
N PHE A 140 13.09 2.81 -18.45
CA PHE A 140 12.91 1.78 -19.44
C PHE A 140 11.98 2.24 -20.57
N GLN A 141 12.17 1.64 -21.71
CA GLN A 141 11.34 1.82 -22.89
C GLN A 141 11.16 0.47 -23.56
N TRP A 142 9.94 0.15 -23.93
CA TRP A 142 9.68 -1.02 -24.78
C TRP A 142 8.75 -0.66 -25.92
N ASP A 143 8.96 -1.32 -27.05
CA ASP A 143 8.14 -1.22 -28.24
C ASP A 143 7.47 -2.57 -28.47
N THR A 144 6.14 -2.58 -28.65
CA THR A 144 5.37 -3.78 -28.94
C THR A 144 4.74 -3.63 -30.31
N LEU A 145 5.07 -4.54 -31.22
CA LEU A 145 4.41 -4.64 -32.50
C LEU A 145 3.05 -5.33 -32.35
N LEU A 146 1.99 -4.71 -32.84
CA LEU A 146 0.66 -5.29 -32.82
C LEU A 146 0.44 -6.15 -34.09
N ALA A 147 0.17 -7.42 -33.88
CA ALA A 147 -0.11 -8.36 -34.98
C ALA A 147 -1.39 -9.17 -34.68
N PRO A 148 -2.51 -8.89 -35.34
CA PRO A 148 -2.72 -7.86 -36.36
C PRO A 148 -2.78 -6.43 -35.81
N PRO A 149 -2.49 -5.41 -36.64
CA PRO A 149 -2.70 -4.02 -36.31
C PRO A 149 -4.15 -3.72 -35.95
N LEU A 150 -4.38 -2.77 -35.04
CA LEU A 150 -5.73 -2.41 -34.57
C LEU A 150 -6.22 -1.13 -35.29
N PRO A 151 -7.53 -1.04 -35.63
CA PRO A 151 -8.09 0.23 -36.06
C PRO A 151 -7.93 1.34 -35.02
N ALA A 152 -7.41 2.51 -35.44
CA ALA A 152 -7.19 3.64 -34.53
C ALA A 152 -8.49 4.15 -33.87
N SER A 153 -9.63 3.96 -34.55
CA SER A 153 -10.95 4.30 -34.01
C SER A 153 -11.35 3.48 -32.78
N LEU A 154 -10.85 2.24 -32.64
CA LEU A 154 -11.15 1.37 -31.49
C LEU A 154 -10.29 1.69 -30.25
N VAL A 155 -9.10 2.27 -30.44
CA VAL A 155 -8.14 2.49 -29.36
C VAL A 155 -8.15 3.94 -28.89
N ILE A 156 -8.11 4.89 -29.82
CA ILE A 156 -7.96 6.32 -29.53
C ILE A 156 -9.08 7.19 -30.12
N GLY A 157 -10.15 6.56 -30.63
CA GLY A 157 -11.30 7.28 -31.19
C GLY A 157 -11.02 8.05 -32.49
N MET A 158 -9.86 7.85 -33.13
CA MET A 158 -9.50 8.51 -34.37
C MET A 158 -10.18 7.81 -35.57
N PHE A 159 -11.13 8.49 -36.20
CA PHE A 159 -11.85 7.97 -37.38
C PHE A 159 -11.07 8.26 -38.67
N GLY A 160 -11.08 7.28 -39.60
CA GLY A 160 -10.40 7.38 -40.87
C GLY A 160 -9.62 6.10 -41.20
N PRO A 161 -8.82 6.11 -42.30
CA PRO A 161 -8.05 4.97 -42.75
C PRO A 161 -6.76 4.77 -41.91
N TYR A 162 -6.86 4.89 -40.59
CA TYR A 162 -5.73 4.81 -39.68
C TYR A 162 -5.74 3.52 -38.89
N ILE A 163 -4.57 2.89 -38.79
CA ILE A 163 -4.33 1.72 -37.93
C ILE A 163 -3.22 2.03 -36.94
N ILE A 164 -3.25 1.34 -35.80
CA ILE A 164 -2.14 1.30 -34.83
C ILE A 164 -1.40 0.00 -35.06
N ASP A 165 -0.14 0.11 -35.48
CA ASP A 165 0.73 -1.05 -35.71
C ASP A 165 1.70 -1.33 -34.60
N SER A 166 2.01 -0.32 -33.76
CA SER A 166 2.93 -0.46 -32.64
C SER A 166 2.53 0.40 -31.45
N VAL A 167 2.85 -0.07 -30.27
CA VAL A 167 2.71 0.66 -29.00
C VAL A 167 4.08 0.79 -28.38
N LYS A 168 4.43 2.00 -27.92
CA LYS A 168 5.64 2.29 -27.18
C LYS A 168 5.28 2.83 -25.82
N SER A 169 5.81 2.20 -24.75
CA SER A 169 5.75 2.73 -23.39
C SER A 169 7.12 3.22 -22.98
N ILE A 170 7.15 4.42 -22.41
CA ILE A 170 8.36 5.09 -21.94
C ILE A 170 8.11 5.47 -20.49
N TYR A 171 8.84 4.85 -19.58
CA TYR A 171 8.83 5.17 -18.15
C TYR A 171 10.14 5.85 -17.78
N GLY A 172 10.05 6.94 -17.03
CA GLY A 172 11.21 7.68 -16.59
C GLY A 172 10.91 8.60 -15.43
N ASN A 173 11.94 9.31 -14.99
CA ASN A 173 11.80 10.34 -13.96
C ASN A 173 12.52 11.63 -14.35
N THR A 174 12.09 12.72 -13.71
CA THR A 174 12.74 14.01 -13.74
C THR A 174 13.02 14.43 -12.31
N ASP A 175 14.30 14.46 -11.96
CA ASP A 175 14.77 14.91 -10.66
C ASP A 175 15.23 16.37 -10.75
N LYS A 176 14.83 17.18 -9.78
CA LYS A 176 15.22 18.58 -9.71
C LYS A 176 15.81 18.88 -8.33
N TYR A 177 16.97 19.50 -8.34
CA TYR A 177 17.73 19.90 -7.16
C TYR A 177 17.86 21.41 -7.15
N ILE A 178 17.38 22.05 -6.09
CA ILE A 178 17.45 23.50 -5.89
C ILE A 178 18.25 23.77 -4.62
N VAL A 179 19.43 24.35 -4.76
CA VAL A 179 20.26 24.74 -3.62
C VAL A 179 19.81 26.11 -3.14
N ASP A 180 18.93 26.17 -2.16
CA ASP A 180 18.22 27.38 -1.74
C ASP A 180 18.76 27.98 -0.42
N GLY A 181 19.72 27.34 0.22
CA GLY A 181 20.31 27.81 1.46
C GLY A 181 21.73 27.31 1.72
N TRP A 182 22.47 28.03 2.51
CA TRP A 182 23.74 27.58 3.09
C TRP A 182 23.93 28.16 4.50
N GLY A 183 24.66 27.44 5.34
CA GLY A 183 24.88 27.83 6.71
C GLY A 183 25.34 26.66 7.55
N GLN A 184 24.89 26.60 8.80
CA GLN A 184 25.28 25.57 9.74
C GLN A 184 24.09 24.69 10.11
N VAL A 185 24.35 23.38 10.17
CA VAL A 185 23.43 22.37 10.72
C VAL A 185 23.97 21.92 12.05
N GLN A 186 23.13 21.99 13.08
CA GLN A 186 23.42 21.46 14.41
C GLN A 186 22.70 20.13 14.59
N LEU A 187 23.43 19.07 14.79
CA LEU A 187 22.97 17.73 15.14
C LEU A 187 23.43 17.39 16.57
N SER A 188 22.92 16.31 17.15
CA SER A 188 23.33 15.83 18.48
C SER A 188 24.83 15.49 18.56
N ASN A 189 25.44 15.12 17.46
CA ASN A 189 26.85 14.74 17.34
C ASN A 189 27.79 15.86 16.85
N GLY A 190 27.29 17.04 16.51
CA GLY A 190 28.15 18.16 16.09
C GLY A 190 27.43 19.27 15.34
N THR A 191 28.24 20.25 14.90
CA THR A 191 27.82 21.36 14.04
C THR A 191 28.62 21.32 12.75
N PHE A 192 27.91 21.36 11.62
CA PHE A 192 28.48 21.16 10.29
C PHE A 192 28.11 22.30 9.37
N ASP A 193 29.05 22.74 8.56
CA ASP A 193 28.75 23.65 7.45
C ASP A 193 28.02 22.87 6.36
N ALA A 194 26.90 23.41 5.85
CA ALA A 194 26.04 22.68 4.91
C ALA A 194 25.37 23.57 3.87
N LEU A 195 25.09 22.97 2.72
CA LEU A 195 24.11 23.44 1.74
C LEU A 195 22.77 22.77 2.05
N ARG A 196 21.68 23.54 1.95
CA ARG A 196 20.34 22.99 1.91
C ARG A 196 19.89 22.82 0.46
N VAL A 197 19.41 21.63 0.14
CA VAL A 197 18.94 21.26 -1.20
C VAL A 197 17.49 20.86 -1.09
N PHE A 198 16.64 21.48 -1.90
CA PHE A 198 15.28 21.00 -2.11
C PHE A 198 15.28 20.07 -3.32
N GLU A 199 14.97 18.83 -3.07
CA GLU A 199 14.94 17.76 -4.07
C GLU A 199 13.49 17.43 -4.40
N THR A 200 13.16 17.33 -5.69
CA THR A 200 11.86 16.85 -6.17
C THR A 200 12.09 15.80 -7.24
N SER A 201 11.40 14.69 -7.15
CA SER A 201 11.39 13.64 -8.16
C SER A 201 10.00 13.50 -8.73
N PHE A 202 9.90 13.56 -10.05
CA PHE A 202 8.66 13.43 -10.79
C PHE A 202 8.78 12.23 -11.74
N GLU A 203 7.99 11.21 -11.51
CA GLU A 203 7.92 10.05 -12.40
C GLU A 203 6.89 10.26 -13.51
N PHE A 204 7.20 9.79 -14.70
CA PHE A 204 6.30 9.86 -15.84
C PHE A 204 6.21 8.50 -16.56
N ASP A 205 5.01 8.18 -17.01
CA ASP A 205 4.73 7.07 -17.90
C ASP A 205 4.02 7.60 -19.15
N ASN A 206 4.67 7.48 -20.29
CA ASN A 206 4.16 7.91 -21.59
C ASN A 206 3.87 6.71 -22.48
N THR A 207 2.61 6.55 -22.86
CA THR A 207 2.23 5.60 -23.91
C THR A 207 2.11 6.35 -25.24
N LEU A 208 2.81 5.84 -26.26
CA LEU A 208 2.78 6.35 -27.61
C LEU A 208 2.23 5.27 -28.54
N PHE A 209 1.37 5.67 -29.46
CA PHE A 209 0.87 4.81 -30.53
C PHE A 209 1.52 5.21 -31.86
N LYS A 210 2.03 4.23 -32.60
CA LYS A 210 2.42 4.43 -33.99
C LYS A 210 1.20 4.25 -34.86
N ILE A 211 0.69 5.36 -35.37
CA ILE A 211 -0.43 5.36 -36.30
C ILE A 211 0.08 5.38 -37.74
N THR A 212 -0.51 4.54 -38.58
CA THR A 212 -0.20 4.43 -40.00
C THR A 212 -1.46 4.70 -40.79
N ASP A 213 -1.39 5.65 -41.70
CA ASP A 213 -2.42 5.90 -42.71
C ASP A 213 -2.36 4.79 -43.77
N THR A 214 -3.41 3.99 -43.89
CA THR A 214 -3.45 2.84 -44.79
C THR A 214 -3.55 3.21 -46.28
N ILE A 215 -3.85 4.48 -46.59
CA ILE A 215 -3.92 4.98 -47.98
C ILE A 215 -2.55 5.48 -48.44
N THR A 216 -1.87 6.26 -47.58
CA THR A 216 -0.59 6.89 -47.92
C THR A 216 0.62 6.09 -47.49
N GLY A 217 0.44 5.16 -46.55
CA GLY A 217 1.51 4.40 -45.91
C GLY A 217 2.39 5.20 -44.94
N LEU A 218 2.06 6.47 -44.70
CA LEU A 218 2.81 7.31 -43.76
C LEU A 218 2.50 6.95 -42.31
N SER A 219 3.55 6.86 -41.52
CA SER A 219 3.43 6.54 -40.07
C SER A 219 3.99 7.66 -39.20
N GLN A 220 3.36 7.87 -38.07
CA GLN A 220 3.86 8.78 -37.02
C GLN A 220 3.54 8.25 -35.62
N TRP A 221 4.38 8.60 -34.65
CA TRP A 221 4.12 8.37 -33.25
C TRP A 221 3.26 9.51 -32.68
N ILE A 222 2.18 9.16 -31.99
CA ILE A 222 1.35 10.10 -31.23
C ILE A 222 1.24 9.64 -29.79
N GLN A 223 1.13 10.57 -28.88
CA GLN A 223 0.83 10.27 -27.48
C GLN A 223 -0.60 9.73 -27.36
N ASP A 224 -0.82 8.78 -26.45
CA ASP A 224 -2.16 8.30 -26.14
C ASP A 224 -3.02 9.47 -25.62
N PRO A 225 -4.09 9.86 -26.33
CA PRO A 225 -4.93 10.98 -25.91
C PRO A 225 -5.73 10.69 -24.63
N ASN A 226 -5.85 9.41 -24.23
CA ASN A 226 -6.54 8.98 -23.01
C ASN A 226 -5.58 8.85 -21.82
N ASN A 227 -4.28 8.81 -22.10
CA ASN A 227 -3.23 8.79 -21.10
C ASN A 227 -2.39 10.07 -21.21
N SER A 228 -2.73 11.08 -20.44
CA SER A 228 -2.02 12.37 -20.39
C SER A 228 -0.59 12.28 -19.79
N GLY A 229 -0.08 11.09 -19.60
CA GLY A 229 1.34 10.84 -19.37
C GLY A 229 1.88 11.20 -18.01
N SER A 230 1.09 11.20 -16.96
CA SER A 230 1.64 11.38 -15.62
C SER A 230 0.99 10.46 -14.59
N ILE A 231 1.69 9.39 -14.24
CA ILE A 231 1.55 8.84 -12.90
C ILE A 231 2.50 9.71 -12.05
N SER A 232 1.94 10.65 -11.31
CA SER A 232 2.72 11.53 -10.45
C SER A 232 2.91 10.86 -9.08
N TRP A 233 4.00 10.16 -8.90
CA TRP A 233 4.58 9.98 -7.59
C TRP A 233 5.58 11.13 -7.41
N ASN A 234 5.22 12.15 -6.63
CA ASN A 234 6.09 13.27 -6.33
C ASN A 234 6.72 13.01 -4.96
N GLU A 235 7.92 12.49 -4.97
CA GLU A 235 8.76 12.53 -3.78
C GLU A 235 9.43 13.91 -3.72
N SER A 236 9.35 14.55 -2.59
CA SER A 236 10.02 15.82 -2.35
C SER A 236 10.62 15.82 -0.96
N ARG A 237 11.83 16.38 -0.83
CA ARG A 237 12.50 16.48 0.46
C ARG A 237 13.47 17.64 0.51
N TYR A 238 13.74 18.11 1.70
CA TYR A 238 14.93 18.91 1.98
C TYR A 238 16.05 18.01 2.45
N SER A 239 17.25 18.20 1.90
CA SER A 239 18.46 17.55 2.39
C SER A 239 19.53 18.58 2.71
N TRP A 240 20.38 18.29 3.70
CA TRP A 240 21.54 19.10 4.05
C TRP A 240 22.81 18.33 3.70
N ARG A 241 23.60 18.93 2.83
CA ARG A 241 24.84 18.33 2.29
C ARG A 241 26.05 19.12 2.75
N THR A 242 27.05 18.44 3.25
CA THR A 242 28.30 19.07 3.72
C THR A 242 29.46 18.87 2.73
N ASN A 243 30.46 19.72 2.83
CA ASN A 243 31.74 19.54 2.15
C ASN A 243 32.79 18.87 3.05
N ASP A 244 32.45 18.38 4.23
CA ASP A 244 33.28 17.54 5.05
C ASP A 244 33.49 16.19 4.35
N SER A 245 34.72 15.88 3.93
CA SER A 245 35.05 14.67 3.20
C SER A 245 34.92 13.38 4.06
N THR A 246 34.74 13.52 5.36
CA THR A 246 34.50 12.38 6.25
C THR A 246 33.04 11.99 6.31
N ILE A 247 32.12 12.83 5.76
CA ILE A 247 30.69 12.61 5.73
C ILE A 247 30.27 12.52 4.25
N THR A 248 30.01 11.31 3.81
CA THR A 248 29.77 11.00 2.40
C THR A 248 28.29 10.83 2.07
N TRP A 249 27.41 11.24 2.98
CA TRP A 249 25.95 11.20 2.85
C TRP A 249 25.30 12.53 3.27
N SER A 250 23.97 12.59 3.33
CA SER A 250 23.25 13.74 3.89
C SER A 250 23.46 13.86 5.40
N LEU A 251 23.58 15.09 5.90
CA LEU A 251 23.55 15.37 7.33
C LEU A 251 22.14 15.20 7.92
N ALA A 252 21.13 15.63 7.18
CA ALA A 252 19.73 15.50 7.56
C ALA A 252 18.85 15.50 6.30
N GLU A 253 17.71 14.87 6.40
CA GLU A 253 16.67 14.85 5.36
C GLU A 253 15.29 15.01 6.03
N ILE A 254 14.42 15.82 5.42
CA ILE A 254 13.04 16.00 5.86
C ILE A 254 12.15 15.83 4.63
N GLU A 255 11.28 14.82 4.64
CA GLU A 255 10.32 14.58 3.58
C GLU A 255 9.22 15.63 3.57
N THR A 256 8.74 15.97 2.36
CA THR A 256 7.75 17.02 2.15
C THR A 256 6.76 16.61 1.07
N ASP A 257 5.61 17.30 1.04
CA ASP A 257 4.77 17.29 -0.16
C ASP A 257 5.44 18.08 -1.32
N SER A 258 4.84 18.05 -2.50
CA SER A 258 5.35 18.75 -3.70
C SER A 258 5.41 20.27 -3.56
N ALA A 259 4.73 20.86 -2.58
CA ALA A 259 4.77 22.28 -2.24
C ALA A 259 5.86 22.62 -1.21
N GLY A 260 6.58 21.62 -0.69
CA GLY A 260 7.64 21.77 0.30
C GLY A 260 7.13 21.82 1.75
N ASN A 261 5.87 21.44 2.01
CA ASN A 261 5.37 21.32 3.38
C ASN A 261 5.86 20.00 3.99
N PRO A 262 6.55 20.02 5.12
CA PRO A 262 7.13 18.84 5.71
C PRO A 262 6.06 17.91 6.30
N TYR A 263 6.33 16.61 6.26
CA TYR A 263 5.54 15.62 6.99
C TYR A 263 5.87 15.60 8.48
N GLY A 264 7.04 16.09 8.86
CA GLY A 264 7.44 16.31 10.23
C GLY A 264 8.57 15.42 10.73
N ASP A 265 8.89 14.36 10.02
CA ASP A 265 9.93 13.41 10.38
C ASP A 265 11.29 13.86 9.84
N ILE A 266 12.35 13.51 10.55
CA ILE A 266 13.73 13.80 10.16
C ILE A 266 14.58 12.54 10.21
N VAL A 267 15.27 12.25 9.11
CA VAL A 267 16.39 11.31 9.08
C VAL A 267 17.69 12.09 9.18
N TYR A 268 18.58 11.72 10.08
CA TYR A 268 19.82 12.47 10.30
C TYR A 268 21.04 11.58 10.54
N TYR A 269 22.21 12.11 10.20
CA TYR A 269 23.49 11.44 10.31
C TYR A 269 23.96 11.31 11.77
N LEU A 270 24.28 10.08 12.19
CA LEU A 270 24.83 9.77 13.52
C LEU A 270 26.34 9.59 13.52
N GLY A 271 26.93 9.07 12.46
CA GLY A 271 28.36 8.80 12.40
C GLY A 271 28.76 7.82 11.30
N ASN A 272 30.09 7.63 11.17
CA ASN A 272 30.71 6.68 10.23
C ASN A 272 31.23 5.42 10.94
N SER A 273 31.10 5.30 12.24
CA SER A 273 31.67 4.20 13.01
C SER A 273 30.77 3.82 14.16
N LEU A 274 30.47 2.55 14.26
CA LEU A 274 29.75 1.93 15.37
C LEU A 274 30.41 2.18 16.74
N ASN A 275 31.73 2.44 16.77
CA ASN A 275 32.48 2.66 18.02
C ASN A 275 32.15 4.00 18.72
N SER A 276 31.52 4.95 18.06
CA SER A 276 31.14 6.26 18.63
C SER A 276 29.67 6.31 19.06
N ILE A 277 28.89 5.31 18.71
CA ILE A 277 27.46 5.23 19.04
C ILE A 277 27.31 4.35 20.28
N VAL A 278 26.55 4.83 21.26
CA VAL A 278 26.14 3.98 22.38
C VAL A 278 25.36 2.81 21.81
N VAL A 279 25.95 1.63 21.84
CA VAL A 279 25.34 0.42 21.29
C VAL A 279 24.11 0.09 22.13
N SER A 280 22.96 0.50 21.66
CA SER A 280 21.67 0.03 22.22
C SER A 280 21.40 -1.38 21.68
N PRO A 281 20.73 -2.23 22.46
CA PRO A 281 20.24 -3.50 21.93
C PRO A 281 19.35 -3.24 20.72
N PRO A 282 19.19 -4.20 19.79
CA PRO A 282 18.34 -4.03 18.62
C PRO A 282 16.93 -3.64 19.05
N MET A 283 16.36 -2.67 18.36
CA MET A 283 14.96 -2.31 18.53
C MET A 283 14.13 -3.18 17.59
N VAL A 284 13.02 -3.68 18.08
CA VAL A 284 12.12 -4.55 17.33
C VAL A 284 10.76 -3.88 17.30
N ASP A 285 10.28 -3.56 16.11
CA ASP A 285 8.96 -3.00 15.91
C ASP A 285 8.05 -3.99 15.18
N LEU A 286 6.76 -3.85 15.34
CA LEU A 286 5.77 -4.71 14.69
C LEU A 286 5.33 -4.06 13.38
N ASP A 287 5.79 -4.57 12.23
CA ASP A 287 5.28 -4.13 10.92
C ASP A 287 3.82 -4.60 10.74
N LYS A 288 3.59 -5.91 10.84
CA LYS A 288 2.26 -6.48 10.68
C LYS A 288 2.03 -7.69 11.55
N LEU A 289 0.80 -7.80 12.07
CA LEU A 289 0.29 -9.01 12.71
C LEU A 289 -1.08 -9.34 12.13
N ALA A 290 -1.27 -10.57 11.72
CA ALA A 290 -2.59 -11.08 11.38
C ALA A 290 -2.97 -12.22 12.33
N ASP A 291 -4.14 -12.08 12.92
CA ASP A 291 -4.81 -13.12 13.66
C ASP A 291 -5.24 -14.28 12.75
N VAL A 292 -5.53 -15.42 13.32
CA VAL A 292 -6.04 -16.58 12.59
C VAL A 292 -7.40 -16.26 12.00
N SER A 293 -7.60 -16.55 10.71
CA SER A 293 -8.84 -16.19 10.01
C SER A 293 -10.07 -16.93 10.54
N CYS A 294 -9.91 -18.21 10.88
CA CYS A 294 -11.00 -19.06 11.40
C CYS A 294 -10.53 -19.79 12.65
N ASN A 295 -11.47 -20.02 13.56
CA ASN A 295 -11.17 -20.79 14.76
C ASN A 295 -10.53 -22.16 14.43
N GLY A 296 -9.35 -22.41 15.01
CA GLY A 296 -8.58 -23.63 14.80
C GLY A 296 -7.73 -23.66 13.52
N PHE A 297 -7.68 -22.57 12.74
CA PHE A 297 -6.80 -22.50 11.58
C PHE A 297 -5.36 -22.14 11.99
N SER A 298 -4.45 -22.14 11.00
CA SER A 298 -3.04 -21.84 11.19
C SER A 298 -2.54 -20.94 10.06
N ASP A 299 -3.18 -19.82 9.88
CA ASP A 299 -2.91 -18.85 8.81
C ASP A 299 -2.53 -17.45 9.35
N GLY A 300 -2.31 -17.33 10.66
CA GLY A 300 -1.77 -16.12 11.28
C GLY A 300 -0.34 -15.86 10.84
N PHE A 301 0.12 -14.61 10.97
CA PHE A 301 1.51 -14.24 10.71
C PHE A 301 1.96 -13.07 11.58
N ILE A 302 3.28 -12.94 11.76
CA ILE A 302 3.94 -11.80 12.41
C ILE A 302 5.09 -11.37 11.50
N MET A 303 5.13 -10.09 11.14
CA MET A 303 6.21 -9.45 10.40
C MET A 303 6.82 -8.37 11.29
N LEU A 304 8.15 -8.31 11.30
CA LEU A 304 8.90 -7.40 12.17
C LEU A 304 9.78 -6.47 11.36
N ASP A 305 9.86 -5.22 11.81
CA ASP A 305 10.94 -4.32 11.47
C ASP A 305 11.97 -4.31 12.60
N VAL A 306 13.25 -4.49 12.25
CA VAL A 306 14.32 -4.54 13.22
C VAL A 306 15.37 -3.49 12.90
N PHE A 307 15.61 -2.62 13.86
CA PHE A 307 16.51 -1.50 13.74
C PHE A 307 17.70 -1.66 14.70
N GLY A 308 18.87 -1.23 14.26
CA GLY A 308 20.06 -1.26 15.09
C GLY A 308 21.32 -1.13 14.25
N THR A 309 22.46 -0.94 14.90
CA THR A 309 23.72 -0.60 14.24
C THR A 309 24.68 -1.77 14.12
N ALA A 310 24.36 -2.93 14.70
CA ALA A 310 25.24 -4.09 14.74
C ALA A 310 24.68 -5.30 13.97
N PHE A 311 24.69 -5.23 12.65
CA PHE A 311 24.33 -6.33 11.75
C PHE A 311 25.38 -7.44 11.69
N PRO A 312 24.97 -8.70 11.37
CA PRO A 312 23.59 -9.15 11.14
C PRO A 312 22.81 -9.38 12.43
N PHE A 313 21.47 -9.32 12.34
CA PHE A 313 20.60 -9.76 13.41
C PHE A 313 20.34 -11.25 13.30
N THR A 314 20.16 -11.89 14.44
CA THR A 314 19.72 -13.29 14.54
C THR A 314 18.44 -13.35 15.33
N PHE A 315 17.53 -14.24 14.92
CA PHE A 315 16.20 -14.38 15.49
C PHE A 315 16.05 -15.73 16.15
N SER A 316 15.41 -15.76 17.29
CA SER A 316 15.05 -17.00 17.99
C SER A 316 13.62 -16.88 18.48
N TRP A 317 12.70 -17.52 17.75
CA TRP A 317 11.30 -17.56 18.09
C TRP A 317 10.94 -18.81 18.92
N THR A 318 10.02 -18.62 19.84
CA THR A 318 9.30 -19.68 20.52
C THR A 318 7.81 -19.39 20.52
N GLY A 319 6.98 -20.45 20.53
CA GLY A 319 5.53 -20.28 20.44
C GLY A 319 4.75 -21.54 20.85
N PRO A 320 3.45 -21.57 20.58
CA PRO A 320 2.57 -22.69 20.93
C PRO A 320 3.02 -24.01 20.32
N ASN A 321 2.67 -25.10 20.97
CA ASN A 321 2.93 -26.47 20.51
C ASN A 321 4.41 -26.79 20.21
N GLY A 322 5.36 -26.06 20.84
CA GLY A 322 6.78 -26.22 20.59
C GLY A 322 7.27 -25.55 19.31
N PHE A 323 6.54 -24.57 18.79
CA PHE A 323 6.96 -23.78 17.64
C PHE A 323 8.31 -23.11 17.88
N THR A 324 9.19 -23.18 16.90
CA THR A 324 10.47 -22.46 16.86
C THR A 324 10.78 -21.99 15.44
N ALA A 325 11.38 -20.80 15.29
CA ALA A 325 11.85 -20.28 14.01
C ALA A 325 13.08 -19.39 14.22
N THR A 326 13.82 -19.13 13.13
CA THR A 326 15.01 -18.28 13.10
C THR A 326 14.95 -17.22 12.00
N SER A 327 13.82 -17.09 11.30
CA SER A 327 13.54 -16.02 10.33
C SER A 327 13.05 -14.76 11.05
N GLN A 328 13.19 -13.60 10.43
CA GLN A 328 12.64 -12.33 10.93
C GLN A 328 11.12 -12.41 11.01
N ASP A 329 10.50 -12.79 9.91
CA ASP A 329 9.06 -12.95 9.78
C ASP A 329 8.65 -14.41 9.93
N ILE A 330 7.48 -14.62 10.53
CA ILE A 330 6.93 -15.96 10.76
C ILE A 330 5.47 -16.04 10.27
N PHE A 331 5.13 -17.15 9.64
CA PHE A 331 3.86 -17.38 8.96
C PHE A 331 3.25 -18.72 9.37
N ASN A 332 1.99 -18.94 8.97
CA ASN A 332 1.23 -20.16 9.25
C ASN A 332 1.09 -20.43 10.75
N LEU A 333 0.79 -19.37 11.50
CA LEU A 333 0.73 -19.41 12.96
C LEU A 333 -0.66 -19.84 13.44
N VAL A 334 -0.67 -20.61 14.50
CA VAL A 334 -1.88 -20.92 15.28
C VAL A 334 -2.09 -19.85 16.34
N VAL A 335 -3.27 -19.82 16.95
CA VAL A 335 -3.55 -18.99 18.13
C VAL A 335 -2.56 -19.24 19.25
N GLY A 336 -2.05 -18.16 19.86
CA GLY A 336 -1.20 -18.22 21.03
C GLY A 336 -0.19 -17.09 21.18
N ILE A 337 0.73 -17.28 22.13
CA ILE A 337 1.77 -16.32 22.44
C ILE A 337 3.06 -16.73 21.72
N TYR A 338 3.67 -15.78 21.01
CA TYR A 338 4.94 -15.92 20.34
C TYR A 338 5.94 -14.97 20.96
N ILE A 339 7.12 -15.47 21.26
CA ILE A 339 8.20 -14.71 21.87
C ILE A 339 9.39 -14.76 20.92
N VAL A 340 9.93 -13.61 20.57
CA VAL A 340 11.16 -13.48 19.80
C VAL A 340 12.27 -12.92 20.65
N THR A 341 13.46 -13.49 20.51
CA THR A 341 14.72 -12.87 20.95
C THR A 341 15.47 -12.46 19.69
N VAL A 342 15.70 -11.18 19.51
CA VAL A 342 16.52 -10.64 18.43
C VAL A 342 17.89 -10.28 19.02
N THR A 343 18.96 -10.82 18.44
CA THR A 343 20.33 -10.59 18.90
C THR A 343 21.15 -9.99 17.78
N ASP A 344 21.85 -8.91 18.09
CA ASP A 344 22.76 -8.24 17.16
C ASP A 344 24.14 -8.94 17.06
N ALA A 345 24.98 -8.48 16.15
CA ALA A 345 26.34 -9.03 15.96
C ALA A 345 27.26 -8.84 17.17
N ASN A 346 26.95 -7.91 18.09
CA ASN A 346 27.69 -7.67 19.31
C ASN A 346 27.20 -8.52 20.49
N GLY A 347 26.12 -9.28 20.31
CA GLY A 347 25.50 -10.12 21.32
C GLY A 347 24.49 -9.41 22.22
N ASN A 348 24.12 -8.16 21.92
CA ASN A 348 23.03 -7.48 22.63
C ASN A 348 21.70 -8.03 22.13
N SER A 349 20.72 -8.17 23.01
CA SER A 349 19.45 -8.80 22.67
C SER A 349 18.26 -8.00 23.18
N THR A 350 17.20 -8.02 22.37
CA THR A 350 15.86 -7.54 22.73
C THR A 350 14.88 -8.72 22.67
N VAL A 351 13.92 -8.73 23.57
CA VAL A 351 12.89 -9.76 23.63
C VAL A 351 11.53 -9.12 23.51
N GLU A 352 10.76 -9.55 22.53
CA GLU A 352 9.40 -9.08 22.29
C GLU A 352 8.40 -10.23 22.34
N THR A 353 7.14 -9.87 22.66
CA THR A 353 6.06 -10.84 22.82
C THR A 353 4.83 -10.40 22.05
N TYR A 354 4.34 -11.27 21.19
CA TYR A 354 3.16 -11.04 20.35
C TYR A 354 2.08 -12.09 20.63
N VAL A 355 0.83 -11.67 20.46
CA VAL A 355 -0.32 -12.54 20.67
C VAL A 355 -1.07 -12.66 19.36
N VAL A 356 -1.12 -13.88 18.81
CA VAL A 356 -2.00 -14.23 17.69
C VAL A 356 -3.30 -14.73 18.29
N SER A 357 -4.39 -14.09 17.94
CA SER A 357 -5.75 -14.44 18.42
C SER A 357 -6.51 -15.26 17.37
N GLU A 358 -7.64 -15.81 17.76
CA GLU A 358 -8.59 -16.45 16.86
C GLU A 358 -10.02 -15.96 17.12
N PRO A 359 -10.90 -15.92 16.12
CA PRO A 359 -12.29 -15.60 16.33
C PRO A 359 -12.99 -16.72 17.14
N PRO A 360 -14.08 -16.42 17.82
CA PRO A 360 -14.91 -17.44 18.43
C PRO A 360 -15.35 -18.49 17.39
N PRO A 361 -15.43 -19.78 17.75
CA PRO A 361 -15.83 -20.80 16.79
C PRO A 361 -17.17 -20.51 16.17
N LEU A 362 -17.24 -20.52 14.84
CA LEU A 362 -18.49 -20.37 14.11
C LEU A 362 -19.36 -21.61 14.38
N THR A 363 -20.53 -21.39 14.95
CA THR A 363 -21.51 -22.43 15.23
C THR A 363 -22.85 -22.03 14.64
N ALA A 364 -23.63 -23.01 14.18
CA ALA A 364 -24.96 -22.78 13.68
C ALA A 364 -25.88 -23.94 14.06
N SER A 365 -27.17 -23.67 14.09
CA SER A 365 -28.20 -24.69 14.28
C SER A 365 -29.43 -24.32 13.46
N ILE A 366 -30.17 -25.34 13.00
CA ILE A 366 -31.49 -25.15 12.36
C ILE A 366 -32.55 -25.56 13.34
N SER A 367 -33.55 -24.71 13.49
CA SER A 367 -34.75 -25.03 14.24
C SER A 367 -35.99 -24.90 13.31
N GLN A 368 -36.98 -25.74 13.54
CA GLN A 368 -38.28 -25.62 12.85
C GLN A 368 -39.27 -24.85 13.73
N SER A 369 -39.80 -23.76 13.21
CA SER A 369 -40.94 -23.05 13.74
C SER A 369 -42.13 -23.35 12.84
N VAL A 370 -43.31 -23.45 13.30
CA VAL A 370 -44.58 -23.88 12.63
C VAL A 370 -44.42 -24.22 11.13
N LEU A 371 -44.01 -23.25 10.29
CA LEU A 371 -43.87 -23.39 8.83
C LEU A 371 -42.41 -23.21 8.34
N ASP A 372 -41.52 -22.62 9.14
CA ASP A 372 -40.23 -22.17 8.69
C ASP A 372 -39.10 -22.94 9.35
N LEU A 373 -38.00 -23.09 8.59
CA LEU A 373 -36.69 -23.46 9.10
C LEU A 373 -35.88 -22.17 9.32
N ILE A 374 -35.37 -22.02 10.52
CA ILE A 374 -34.60 -20.82 10.94
C ILE A 374 -33.20 -21.25 11.31
N VAL A 375 -32.21 -20.67 10.67
CA VAL A 375 -30.81 -20.82 11.06
C VAL A 375 -30.45 -19.80 12.13
N THR A 376 -29.97 -20.29 13.25
CA THR A 376 -29.40 -19.45 14.32
C THR A 376 -27.89 -19.64 14.30
N VAL A 377 -27.12 -18.53 14.25
CA VAL A 377 -25.65 -18.51 14.17
C VAL A 377 -25.08 -17.86 15.42
N SER A 378 -23.96 -18.39 15.90
CA SER A 378 -23.17 -17.81 16.99
C SER A 378 -21.67 -17.98 16.71
N GLY A 379 -20.86 -17.01 17.16
CA GLY A 379 -19.42 -16.99 16.87
C GLY A 379 -19.10 -16.60 15.44
N GLY A 380 -17.85 -16.81 15.00
CA GLY A 380 -17.35 -16.29 13.73
C GLY A 380 -17.37 -14.75 13.67
N ILE A 381 -17.24 -14.19 12.48
CA ILE A 381 -17.23 -12.74 12.22
C ILE A 381 -18.42 -12.36 11.33
N SER A 382 -19.37 -11.61 11.88
CA SER A 382 -20.54 -11.11 11.09
C SER A 382 -20.12 -10.08 10.03
N PRO A 383 -20.90 -9.93 8.90
CA PRO A 383 -22.17 -10.59 8.59
C PRO A 383 -22.00 -12.02 8.09
N TYR A 384 -23.09 -12.79 8.15
CA TYR A 384 -23.16 -14.16 7.68
C TYR A 384 -23.90 -14.26 6.36
N ASN A 385 -23.45 -15.15 5.48
CA ASN A 385 -24.12 -15.54 4.25
C ASN A 385 -24.63 -16.98 4.39
N TYR A 386 -25.79 -17.27 3.82
CA TYR A 386 -26.45 -18.55 3.89
C TYR A 386 -26.56 -19.16 2.50
N THR A 387 -26.37 -20.44 2.37
CA THR A 387 -26.58 -21.19 1.12
C THR A 387 -27.24 -22.53 1.44
N TRP A 388 -28.52 -22.62 1.17
CA TRP A 388 -29.28 -23.84 1.36
C TRP A 388 -29.11 -24.80 0.18
N ASN A 389 -29.28 -26.09 0.44
CA ASN A 389 -29.33 -27.09 -0.63
C ASN A 389 -30.54 -26.93 -1.59
N THR A 390 -31.47 -26.08 -1.25
CA THR A 390 -32.60 -25.65 -2.10
C THR A 390 -32.26 -24.51 -3.04
N GLY A 391 -31.09 -23.86 -2.83
CA GLY A 391 -30.65 -22.66 -3.57
C GLY A 391 -31.05 -21.35 -2.90
N ASP A 392 -31.75 -21.37 -1.78
CA ASP A 392 -32.11 -20.18 -1.00
C ASP A 392 -30.88 -19.60 -0.29
N THR A 393 -30.94 -18.27 -0.02
CA THR A 393 -29.82 -17.52 0.59
C THR A 393 -30.21 -16.73 1.84
N LEU A 394 -31.44 -16.93 2.34
CA LEU A 394 -31.92 -16.27 3.54
C LEU A 394 -31.65 -17.12 4.79
N SER A 395 -31.57 -16.49 5.96
CA SER A 395 -31.46 -17.20 7.24
C SER A 395 -32.70 -18.01 7.61
N THR A 396 -33.81 -17.76 6.92
CA THR A 396 -35.10 -18.45 7.13
C THR A 396 -35.69 -18.88 5.80
N ILE A 397 -36.10 -20.14 5.71
CA ILE A 397 -36.78 -20.69 4.54
C ILE A 397 -38.05 -21.45 4.97
N THR A 398 -39.03 -21.53 4.05
CA THR A 398 -40.25 -22.33 4.26
C THR A 398 -40.14 -23.64 3.48
N PRO A 399 -39.95 -24.80 4.13
CA PRO A 399 -39.81 -26.07 3.45
C PRO A 399 -41.14 -26.48 2.78
N LEU A 400 -41.04 -26.93 1.52
CA LEU A 400 -42.22 -27.35 0.73
C LEU A 400 -42.53 -28.84 0.87
N THR A 401 -41.55 -29.65 1.27
CA THR A 401 -41.67 -31.11 1.35
C THR A 401 -40.91 -31.65 2.57
N ASN A 402 -41.32 -32.84 3.01
CA ASN A 402 -40.53 -33.59 3.96
C ASN A 402 -39.18 -33.97 3.31
N GLY A 403 -38.10 -33.89 4.06
CA GLY A 403 -36.78 -34.17 3.52
C GLY A 403 -35.63 -33.64 4.39
N ILE A 404 -34.45 -33.76 3.85
CA ILE A 404 -33.22 -33.26 4.48
C ILE A 404 -32.90 -31.88 3.89
N TYR A 405 -32.82 -30.90 4.76
CA TYR A 405 -32.41 -29.53 4.45
C TYR A 405 -31.04 -29.29 5.07
N SER A 406 -30.12 -28.74 4.28
CA SER A 406 -28.80 -28.33 4.77
C SER A 406 -28.53 -26.88 4.37
N CYS A 407 -27.81 -26.18 5.24
CA CYS A 407 -27.39 -24.81 5.01
C CYS A 407 -25.91 -24.67 5.30
N ASP A 408 -25.16 -24.17 4.33
CA ASP A 408 -23.83 -23.66 4.55
C ASP A 408 -23.92 -22.22 5.04
N VAL A 409 -23.39 -21.98 6.23
CA VAL A 409 -23.27 -20.64 6.82
C VAL A 409 -21.84 -20.21 6.67
N LYS A 410 -21.61 -19.10 5.95
CA LYS A 410 -20.30 -18.51 5.72
C LYS A 410 -20.24 -17.17 6.42
N ASP A 411 -19.23 -16.94 7.23
CA ASP A 411 -18.98 -15.65 7.89
C ASP A 411 -18.25 -14.64 6.96
N LYS A 412 -17.98 -13.43 7.47
CA LYS A 412 -17.34 -12.33 6.72
C LYS A 412 -15.96 -12.69 6.17
N VAL A 413 -15.16 -13.46 6.91
CA VAL A 413 -13.77 -13.81 6.55
C VAL A 413 -13.68 -15.11 5.77
N GLY A 414 -14.79 -15.85 5.64
CA GLY A 414 -14.85 -17.03 4.79
C GLY A 414 -14.94 -18.34 5.53
N CYS A 415 -15.03 -18.34 6.86
CA CYS A 415 -15.24 -19.56 7.64
C CYS A 415 -16.62 -20.15 7.35
N ILE A 416 -16.70 -21.47 7.16
CA ILE A 416 -17.93 -22.14 6.75
C ILE A 416 -18.26 -23.24 7.75
N ILE A 417 -19.53 -23.31 8.13
CA ILE A 417 -20.13 -24.45 8.84
C ILE A 417 -21.36 -24.96 8.09
N ASN A 418 -21.45 -26.26 7.92
CA ASN A 418 -22.65 -26.91 7.38
C ASN A 418 -23.53 -27.40 8.52
N VAL A 419 -24.81 -27.08 8.43
CA VAL A 419 -25.83 -27.56 9.38
C VAL A 419 -26.97 -28.25 8.63
N VAL A 420 -27.48 -29.33 9.21
CA VAL A 420 -28.47 -30.21 8.59
C VAL A 420 -29.67 -30.35 9.51
N PHE A 421 -30.85 -30.35 8.91
CA PHE A 421 -32.12 -30.58 9.61
C PHE A 421 -33.02 -31.50 8.80
N THR A 422 -33.72 -32.45 9.46
CA THR A 422 -34.66 -33.37 8.81
C THR A 422 -36.08 -32.92 9.12
N VAL A 423 -36.77 -32.49 8.09
CA VAL A 423 -38.26 -32.20 8.17
C VAL A 423 -38.98 -33.49 8.00
N THR A 424 -39.67 -33.93 9.06
CA THR A 424 -40.45 -35.19 9.07
C THR A 424 -41.94 -34.92 8.82
N SER A 425 -42.40 -33.71 9.08
CA SER A 425 -43.80 -33.30 8.79
C SER A 425 -43.81 -31.83 8.36
N VAL A 426 -44.17 -31.59 7.12
CA VAL A 426 -44.56 -30.24 6.68
C VAL A 426 -45.99 -30.05 7.16
N PRO A 427 -46.35 -29.03 7.94
CA PRO A 427 -47.70 -28.76 8.30
C PRO A 427 -48.53 -28.56 7.03
N THR A 428 -49.37 -29.51 6.75
CA THR A 428 -50.36 -29.43 5.63
C THR A 428 -51.55 -28.57 5.98
N SER A 429 -51.45 -27.72 6.96
CA SER A 429 -52.50 -26.75 7.19
C SER A 429 -52.40 -25.64 6.14
N ILE A 430 -52.93 -25.92 4.96
CA ILE A 430 -53.95 -25.01 4.48
C ILE A 430 -54.91 -24.86 5.68
N LEU A 431 -54.79 -23.78 6.44
CA LEU A 431 -55.97 -23.28 7.11
C LEU A 431 -56.96 -23.04 5.95
N GLU A 432 -57.79 -24.08 5.60
CA GLU A 432 -59.09 -23.76 5.11
C GLU A 432 -59.69 -22.88 6.22
N PHE A 433 -59.56 -21.61 6.05
CA PHE A 433 -60.53 -20.70 6.60
C PHE A 433 -61.83 -21.12 5.93
N ASN A 434 -62.50 -22.16 6.48
CA ASN A 434 -63.91 -22.31 6.39
C ASN A 434 -64.45 -21.09 7.13
N LEU A 435 -64.38 -19.93 6.46
CA LEU A 435 -65.37 -18.90 6.66
C LEU A 435 -66.65 -19.57 6.25
N GLU A 436 -67.37 -20.11 7.23
CA GLU A 436 -68.80 -20.45 7.00
C GLU A 436 -69.48 -19.18 6.54
N ARG A 437 -69.44 -19.01 5.22
CA ARG A 437 -70.13 -17.88 4.57
C ARG A 437 -71.56 -17.97 4.90
N LYS A 438 -72.03 -17.04 5.69
CA LYS A 438 -73.40 -16.98 6.09
C LYS A 438 -74.26 -16.39 4.94
N LEU A 439 -75.17 -17.16 4.40
CA LEU A 439 -76.08 -16.67 3.40
C LEU A 439 -76.93 -15.54 3.96
N LEU A 440 -76.81 -14.34 3.37
CA LEU A 440 -77.54 -13.16 3.77
C LEU A 440 -78.93 -13.12 3.09
N LYS A 441 -78.94 -13.32 1.77
CA LYS A 441 -80.26 -13.26 1.00
C LYS A 441 -80.12 -13.97 -0.34
N ILE A 442 -81.24 -14.32 -0.90
CA ILE A 442 -81.36 -14.87 -2.25
C ILE A 442 -82.15 -13.89 -3.09
N THR A 443 -81.63 -13.49 -4.26
CA THR A 443 -82.31 -12.57 -5.15
C THR A 443 -82.49 -13.17 -6.55
N ASN A 444 -83.45 -12.69 -7.29
CA ASN A 444 -83.64 -12.96 -8.72
C ASN A 444 -82.76 -12.01 -9.55
N ILE A 445 -82.77 -12.14 -10.89
CA ILE A 445 -82.06 -11.32 -11.84
C ILE A 445 -82.32 -9.80 -11.74
N LEU A 446 -83.45 -9.42 -11.15
CA LEU A 446 -83.83 -8.03 -10.93
C LEU A 446 -83.40 -7.50 -9.55
N GLY A 447 -82.60 -8.29 -8.75
CA GLY A 447 -82.16 -7.92 -7.40
C GLY A 447 -83.28 -8.01 -6.34
N LYS A 448 -84.51 -8.51 -6.67
CA LYS A 448 -85.55 -8.66 -5.72
C LYS A 448 -85.36 -9.93 -4.88
N GLU A 449 -85.42 -9.81 -3.57
CA GLU A 449 -85.36 -10.93 -2.65
C GLU A 449 -86.51 -11.88 -2.85
N ILE A 450 -86.19 -13.17 -3.02
CA ILE A 450 -87.22 -14.22 -3.28
C ILE A 450 -86.84 -15.50 -2.50
N LYS A 451 -87.92 -16.35 -2.29
CA LYS A 451 -87.66 -17.71 -1.85
C LYS A 451 -87.21 -18.56 -3.03
N VAL A 452 -86.40 -19.58 -2.73
CA VAL A 452 -85.87 -20.51 -3.72
C VAL A 452 -86.99 -21.08 -4.59
N ASN A 453 -86.96 -20.75 -5.91
CA ASN A 453 -87.87 -21.32 -6.92
C ASN A 453 -87.03 -22.19 -7.87
N ARG A 454 -87.68 -23.25 -8.39
CA ARG A 454 -87.10 -24.14 -9.39
C ARG A 454 -87.08 -23.48 -10.77
N ASN A 455 -86.08 -23.78 -11.58
CA ASN A 455 -85.92 -23.31 -12.95
C ASN A 455 -85.74 -21.79 -13.14
N GLU A 456 -85.38 -21.09 -12.05
CA GLU A 456 -85.08 -19.66 -12.11
C GLU A 456 -83.58 -19.44 -11.78
N LEU A 457 -83.00 -18.41 -12.36
CA LEU A 457 -81.65 -17.98 -12.06
C LEU A 457 -81.67 -17.22 -10.74
N LEU A 458 -80.94 -17.75 -9.74
CA LEU A 458 -80.89 -17.23 -8.38
C LEU A 458 -79.46 -16.77 -8.07
N PHE A 459 -79.38 -15.65 -7.32
CA PHE A 459 -78.14 -15.12 -6.79
C PHE A 459 -78.11 -15.27 -5.27
N TYR A 460 -77.20 -16.09 -4.75
CA TYR A 460 -76.98 -16.28 -3.33
C TYR A 460 -75.90 -15.27 -2.89
N ILE A 461 -76.25 -14.32 -2.04
CA ILE A 461 -75.42 -13.27 -1.53
C ILE A 461 -75.00 -13.62 -0.09
N TYR A 462 -73.69 -13.65 0.15
CA TYR A 462 -73.09 -14.03 1.43
C TYR A 462 -72.63 -12.80 2.19
N ASP A 463 -72.24 -12.96 3.47
CA ASP A 463 -71.77 -11.93 4.38
C ASP A 463 -70.36 -11.42 4.09
N ASP A 464 -69.65 -12.08 3.18
CA ASP A 464 -68.36 -11.68 2.64
C ASP A 464 -68.48 -10.93 1.30
N ASP A 465 -69.69 -10.42 0.96
CA ASP A 465 -69.98 -9.77 -0.30
C ASP A 465 -69.84 -10.66 -1.55
N THR A 466 -69.59 -11.93 -1.40
CA THR A 466 -69.56 -12.87 -2.53
C THR A 466 -70.99 -13.20 -3.01
N VAL A 467 -71.12 -13.40 -4.33
CA VAL A 467 -72.36 -13.75 -4.99
C VAL A 467 -72.19 -15.04 -5.77
N GLU A 468 -72.95 -16.07 -5.38
CA GLU A 468 -73.03 -17.32 -6.16
C GLU A 468 -74.30 -17.33 -7.03
N LYS A 469 -74.04 -17.65 -8.31
CA LYS A 469 -75.17 -17.84 -9.28
C LYS A 469 -75.55 -19.31 -9.35
N LYS A 470 -76.78 -19.63 -9.03
CA LYS A 470 -77.34 -21.00 -9.05
C LYS A 470 -78.67 -21.09 -9.83
N ILE A 471 -78.87 -22.19 -10.55
CA ILE A 471 -80.12 -22.61 -11.11
C ILE A 471 -80.42 -23.96 -10.48
N ILE A 472 -81.54 -24.07 -9.77
CA ILE A 472 -81.97 -25.32 -9.18
C ILE A 472 -82.83 -26.04 -10.21
N ILE A 473 -82.34 -27.10 -10.78
CA ILE A 473 -83.01 -27.97 -11.74
C ILE A 473 -83.38 -29.24 -10.98
N GLU A 474 -84.48 -29.90 -11.38
CA GLU A 474 -84.85 -31.18 -10.75
C GLU A 474 -83.81 -32.25 -10.86
#